data_5b567e2843c27b73545d114443d21f85
#
_entry.id   5b567e2843c27b73545d114443d21f85
#
_cell.length_a   1.000
_cell.length_b   1.000
_cell.length_c   1.000
_cell.angle_alpha   90.00
_cell.angle_beta   90.00
_cell.angle_gamma   90.00
#
_symmetry.space_group_name_H-M   'P 1'
#
loop_
_entity.id
_entity.type
_entity.pdbx_description
1 polymer ?
#
loop_
_entity_poly.entity_id
_entity_poly.type
_entity_poly.pdbx_seq_one_letter_code
_entity_poly.pdbx_strand_id
1 'polypeptide(L)'
;GQSLNIPAVKLSEAVGRANVRSVAAGFGLTTDLAQGPAIALGVSESTLIEMTGAYAGILNGGSSVTPYGLTDLRLVGDETALMGASGGIGERVIQEQAAKQLTYMMLRAVQDGTGQRAQMQGWDVAGKTGTTQAARDAWFIGFTADFVTGVWMGYDDNTPLTGTTGGGLPADIW
;
A
#
# COMPACT_ATOMS: atom_id res chain seq x y z
N GLY A 1 6.94 -11.52 9.26
CA GLY A 1 7.37 -10.94 8.05
C GLY A 1 7.61 -11.87 6.85
N GLN A 2 7.12 -13.15 6.83
CA GLN A 2 7.44 -14.13 5.76
C GLN A 2 6.34 -14.29 4.70
N SER A 3 5.29 -13.46 4.69
CA SER A 3 4.17 -13.51 3.73
C SER A 3 3.55 -14.91 3.58
N LEU A 4 3.24 -15.57 4.70
CA LEU A 4 2.68 -16.92 4.72
C LEU A 4 1.20 -16.88 4.28
N ASN A 5 0.84 -17.58 3.22
CA ASN A 5 -0.49 -17.55 2.62
C ASN A 5 -1.56 -18.18 3.53
N ILE A 6 -1.28 -19.36 4.10
CA ILE A 6 -2.27 -20.10 4.92
C ILE A 6 -2.74 -19.29 6.14
N PRO A 7 -1.84 -18.68 6.97
CA PRO A 7 -2.28 -17.82 8.06
C PRO A 7 -3.06 -16.59 7.60
N ALA A 8 -2.68 -15.95 6.48
CA ALA A 8 -3.38 -14.80 5.94
C ALA A 8 -4.83 -15.15 5.55
N VAL A 9 -5.02 -16.24 4.81
CA VAL A 9 -6.35 -16.74 4.43
C VAL A 9 -7.18 -17.09 5.66
N LYS A 10 -6.62 -17.86 6.62
CA LYS A 10 -7.33 -18.21 7.84
C LYS A 10 -7.78 -16.99 8.64
N LEU A 11 -6.94 -15.98 8.75
CA LEU A 11 -7.28 -14.73 9.44
C LEU A 11 -8.40 -13.98 8.70
N SER A 12 -8.29 -13.84 7.38
CA SER A 12 -9.32 -13.21 6.54
C SER A 12 -10.69 -13.90 6.69
N GLU A 13 -10.72 -15.23 6.71
CA GLU A 13 -11.94 -15.98 6.94
C GLU A 13 -12.50 -15.76 8.35
N ALA A 14 -11.63 -15.72 9.36
CA ALA A 14 -12.03 -15.53 10.76
C ALA A 14 -12.64 -14.15 11.03
N VAL A 15 -12.11 -13.08 10.40
CA VAL A 15 -12.64 -11.71 10.53
C VAL A 15 -13.77 -11.41 9.55
N GLY A 16 -13.97 -12.24 8.56
CA GLY A 16 -14.97 -12.11 7.50
C GLY A 16 -14.51 -11.30 6.31
N ARG A 17 -14.58 -11.89 5.12
CA ARG A 17 -14.17 -11.27 3.84
C ARG A 17 -14.87 -9.95 3.53
N ALA A 18 -16.13 -9.81 3.93
CA ALA A 18 -16.86 -8.55 3.76
C ALA A 18 -16.21 -7.40 4.55
N ASN A 19 -15.76 -7.67 5.77
CA ASN A 19 -15.05 -6.69 6.59
C ASN A 19 -13.70 -6.32 5.96
N VAL A 20 -12.97 -7.30 5.42
CA VAL A 20 -11.70 -7.05 4.70
C VAL A 20 -11.92 -6.11 3.52
N ARG A 21 -12.95 -6.38 2.68
CA ARG A 21 -13.31 -5.51 1.56
C ARG A 21 -13.73 -4.11 2.01
N SER A 22 -14.54 -4.03 3.05
CA SER A 22 -15.01 -2.74 3.59
C SER A 22 -13.86 -1.86 4.05
N VAL A 23 -12.88 -2.45 4.75
CA VAL A 23 -11.68 -1.73 5.21
C VAL A 23 -10.80 -1.31 4.01
N ALA A 24 -10.61 -2.18 3.04
CA ALA A 24 -9.83 -1.86 1.84
C ALA A 24 -10.50 -0.72 1.04
N ALA A 25 -11.81 -0.79 0.82
CA ALA A 25 -12.57 0.28 0.18
C ALA A 25 -12.51 1.58 0.98
N GLY A 26 -12.59 1.51 2.31
CA GLY A 26 -12.45 2.67 3.18
C GLY A 26 -11.09 3.37 3.03
N PHE A 27 -10.03 2.63 2.79
CA PHE A 27 -8.70 3.18 2.49
C PHE A 27 -8.51 3.65 1.04
N GLY A 28 -9.55 3.59 0.21
CA GLY A 28 -9.53 4.15 -1.14
C GLY A 28 -9.24 3.17 -2.26
N LEU A 29 -9.28 1.84 -2.02
CA LEU A 29 -9.24 0.86 -3.10
C LEU A 29 -10.63 0.78 -3.75
N THR A 30 -10.75 1.33 -4.95
CA THR A 30 -12.04 1.49 -5.65
C THR A 30 -12.33 0.36 -6.64
N THR A 31 -11.37 -0.49 -6.91
CA THR A 31 -11.52 -1.64 -7.82
C THR A 31 -12.46 -2.70 -7.26
N ASP A 32 -12.99 -3.57 -8.11
CA ASP A 32 -13.84 -4.69 -7.68
C ASP A 32 -12.98 -5.74 -6.97
N LEU A 33 -13.04 -5.71 -5.64
CA LEU A 33 -12.26 -6.60 -4.80
C LEU A 33 -12.83 -8.02 -4.80
N ALA A 34 -11.96 -9.00 -4.95
CA ALA A 34 -12.29 -10.41 -4.99
C ALA A 34 -13.19 -10.84 -3.82
N GLN A 35 -14.19 -11.66 -4.12
CA GLN A 35 -15.16 -12.14 -3.11
C GLN A 35 -14.73 -13.46 -2.45
N GLY A 36 -13.81 -14.18 -3.09
CA GLY A 36 -13.28 -15.45 -2.61
C GLY A 36 -12.17 -15.29 -1.57
N PRO A 37 -11.72 -16.41 -0.96
CA PRO A 37 -10.66 -16.40 0.06
C PRO A 37 -9.32 -15.88 -0.46
N ALA A 38 -9.10 -15.87 -1.76
CA ALA A 38 -7.89 -15.35 -2.41
C ALA A 38 -7.70 -13.83 -2.24
N ILE A 39 -8.75 -13.07 -1.81
CA ILE A 39 -8.61 -11.65 -1.44
C ILE A 39 -7.48 -11.44 -0.44
N ALA A 40 -7.30 -12.37 0.50
CA ALA A 40 -6.24 -12.35 1.50
C ALA A 40 -4.82 -12.41 0.92
N LEU A 41 -4.70 -12.79 -0.35
CA LEU A 41 -3.43 -12.96 -1.06
C LEU A 41 -3.17 -11.85 -2.08
N GLY A 42 -4.10 -10.88 -2.18
CA GLY A 42 -3.94 -9.72 -3.06
C GLY A 42 -4.17 -10.03 -4.54
N VAL A 43 -5.17 -10.86 -4.86
CA VAL A 43 -5.51 -11.20 -6.26
C VAL A 43 -6.31 -10.11 -6.97
N SER A 44 -6.79 -9.10 -6.25
CA SER A 44 -7.51 -7.99 -6.85
C SER A 44 -6.53 -7.01 -7.47
N GLU A 45 -6.88 -6.52 -8.64
CA GLU A 45 -6.13 -5.45 -9.30
C GLU A 45 -6.28 -4.15 -8.53
N SER A 46 -5.25 -3.30 -8.55
CA SER A 46 -5.25 -1.98 -7.93
C SER A 46 -4.21 -1.10 -8.60
N THR A 47 -4.43 0.20 -8.57
CA THR A 47 -3.43 1.14 -9.07
C THR A 47 -2.35 1.40 -8.03
N LEU A 48 -1.15 1.79 -8.49
CA LEU A 48 -0.05 2.15 -7.59
C LEU A 48 -0.43 3.31 -6.67
N ILE A 49 -1.19 4.30 -7.18
CA ILE A 49 -1.60 5.46 -6.40
C ILE A 49 -2.62 5.09 -5.31
N GLU A 50 -3.60 4.22 -5.60
CA GLU A 50 -4.56 3.74 -4.59
C GLU A 50 -3.87 2.97 -3.47
N MET A 51 -2.99 2.04 -3.83
CA MET A 51 -2.22 1.28 -2.85
C MET A 51 -1.33 2.17 -2.01
N THR A 52 -0.61 3.12 -2.62
CA THR A 52 0.25 4.08 -1.88
C THR A 52 -0.61 4.94 -0.95
N GLY A 53 -1.78 5.40 -1.39
CA GLY A 53 -2.74 6.15 -0.59
C GLY A 53 -3.27 5.33 0.60
N ALA A 54 -3.56 4.05 0.41
CA ALA A 54 -3.99 3.17 1.50
C ALA A 54 -2.91 3.02 2.58
N TYR A 55 -1.64 2.89 2.19
CA TYR A 55 -0.52 2.85 3.14
C TYR A 55 -0.30 4.21 3.84
N ALA A 56 -0.54 5.32 3.14
CA ALA A 56 -0.55 6.65 3.78
C ALA A 56 -1.65 6.74 4.86
N GLY A 57 -2.81 6.12 4.62
CA GLY A 57 -3.88 6.01 5.62
C GLY A 57 -3.45 5.22 6.86
N ILE A 58 -2.67 4.16 6.71
CA ILE A 58 -2.09 3.42 7.85
C ILE A 58 -1.12 4.30 8.62
N LEU A 59 -0.19 4.99 7.94
CA LEU A 59 0.77 5.92 8.55
C LEU A 59 0.06 7.05 9.31
N ASN A 60 -1.04 7.58 8.77
CA ASN A 60 -1.88 8.61 9.40
C ASN A 60 -2.74 8.08 10.58
N GLY A 61 -2.42 6.94 11.13
CA GLY A 61 -3.13 6.39 12.29
C GLY A 61 -4.50 5.82 11.97
N GLY A 62 -4.75 5.43 10.72
CA GLY A 62 -5.94 4.71 10.28
C GLY A 62 -7.04 5.56 9.65
N SER A 63 -6.75 6.80 9.28
CA SER A 63 -7.64 7.66 8.49
C SER A 63 -7.33 7.52 7.00
N SER A 64 -8.34 7.50 6.15
CA SER A 64 -8.14 7.45 4.69
C SER A 64 -7.36 8.65 4.17
N VAL A 65 -6.73 8.50 3.03
CA VAL A 65 -6.02 9.58 2.33
C VAL A 65 -6.48 9.61 0.89
N THR A 66 -6.84 10.79 0.41
CA THR A 66 -7.12 11.02 -1.01
C THR A 66 -5.88 11.65 -1.65
N PRO A 67 -5.15 10.91 -2.50
CA PRO A 67 -4.00 11.46 -3.21
C PRO A 67 -4.41 12.58 -4.15
N TYR A 68 -3.58 13.62 -4.25
CA TYR A 68 -3.74 14.70 -5.22
C TYR A 68 -2.37 15.16 -5.72
N GLY A 69 -2.31 15.61 -6.99
CA GLY A 69 -1.06 16.05 -7.60
C GLY A 69 -1.02 17.55 -7.91
N LEU A 70 -2.18 18.22 -7.85
CA LEU A 70 -2.30 19.65 -8.13
C LEU A 70 -2.72 20.39 -6.87
N THR A 71 -1.85 21.23 -6.35
CA THR A 71 -2.13 22.06 -5.16
C THR A 71 -2.79 23.37 -5.51
N ASP A 72 -2.44 23.95 -6.66
CA ASP A 72 -2.93 25.27 -7.10
C ASP A 72 -2.71 25.44 -8.61
N LEU A 73 -3.72 25.95 -9.31
CA LEU A 73 -3.65 26.39 -10.70
C LEU A 73 -4.24 27.79 -10.80
N ARG A 74 -3.46 28.76 -11.28
CA ARG A 74 -3.87 30.16 -11.44
C ARG A 74 -3.54 30.67 -12.85
N LEU A 75 -4.29 31.66 -13.30
CA LEU A 75 -3.87 32.46 -14.45
C LEU A 75 -2.74 33.39 -14.02
N VAL A 76 -1.86 33.71 -14.96
CA VAL A 76 -0.77 34.66 -14.73
C VAL A 76 -1.36 36.02 -14.37
N GLY A 77 -1.00 36.54 -13.17
CA GLY A 77 -1.51 37.80 -12.66
C GLY A 77 -2.84 37.71 -11.88
N ASP A 78 -3.39 36.52 -11.72
CA ASP A 78 -4.60 36.29 -10.93
C ASP A 78 -4.24 35.66 -9.57
N GLU A 79 -4.79 36.21 -8.48
CA GLU A 79 -4.61 35.67 -7.14
C GLU A 79 -5.60 34.57 -6.82
N THR A 80 -6.71 34.46 -7.59
CA THR A 80 -7.73 33.47 -7.40
C THR A 80 -7.36 32.15 -8.10
N ALA A 81 -7.33 31.07 -7.36
CA ALA A 81 -7.10 29.74 -7.93
C ALA A 81 -8.30 29.31 -8.81
N LEU A 82 -8.01 28.85 -10.04
CA LEU A 82 -8.98 28.21 -10.91
C LEU A 82 -9.36 26.83 -10.41
N MET A 83 -8.38 26.11 -9.89
CA MET A 83 -8.56 24.81 -9.22
C MET A 83 -7.36 24.52 -8.33
N GLY A 84 -7.55 23.60 -7.40
CA GLY A 84 -6.52 23.12 -6.50
C GLY A 84 -7.09 22.17 -5.46
N ALA A 85 -6.22 21.50 -4.74
CA ALA A 85 -6.58 20.65 -3.63
C ALA A 85 -5.64 20.91 -2.46
N SER A 86 -6.18 20.90 -1.27
CA SER A 86 -5.43 20.98 -0.01
C SER A 86 -5.98 19.97 0.98
N GLY A 87 -5.09 19.33 1.73
CA GLY A 87 -5.46 18.26 2.64
C GLY A 87 -5.50 16.94 1.89
N GLY A 88 -6.32 16.04 2.29
CA GLY A 88 -6.42 14.70 1.71
C GLY A 88 -6.63 13.64 2.78
N ILE A 89 -6.59 14.03 4.07
CA ILE A 89 -6.94 13.15 5.19
C ILE A 89 -8.46 13.12 5.30
N GLY A 90 -9.02 11.92 5.14
CA GLY A 90 -10.43 11.64 5.22
C GLY A 90 -10.87 11.04 6.55
N GLU A 91 -11.95 10.27 6.50
CA GLU A 91 -12.51 9.63 7.67
C GLU A 91 -11.64 8.51 8.22
N ARG A 92 -11.85 8.21 9.48
CA ARG A 92 -11.19 7.09 10.15
C ARG A 92 -11.76 5.76 9.66
N VAL A 93 -10.89 4.93 9.10
CA VAL A 93 -11.21 3.58 8.58
C VAL A 93 -10.99 2.51 9.63
N ILE A 94 -9.87 2.60 10.35
CA ILE A 94 -9.54 1.69 11.45
C ILE A 94 -9.13 2.49 12.70
N GLN A 95 -9.20 1.85 13.85
CA GLN A 95 -8.77 2.49 15.09
C GLN A 95 -7.25 2.74 15.07
N GLU A 96 -6.81 3.82 15.71
CA GLU A 96 -5.40 4.20 15.79
C GLU A 96 -4.52 3.09 16.36
N GLN A 97 -5.03 2.37 17.37
CA GLN A 97 -4.31 1.24 17.95
C GLN A 97 -4.09 0.11 16.93
N ALA A 98 -5.07 -0.16 16.07
CA ALA A 98 -4.93 -1.16 15.00
C ALA A 98 -3.92 -0.70 13.93
N ALA A 99 -3.93 0.59 13.56
CA ALA A 99 -2.93 1.16 12.67
C ALA A 99 -1.51 1.04 13.23
N LYS A 100 -1.31 1.34 14.53
CA LYS A 100 -0.01 1.18 15.21
C LYS A 100 0.46 -0.29 15.22
N GLN A 101 -0.44 -1.23 15.48
CA GLN A 101 -0.11 -2.66 15.43
C GLN A 101 0.28 -3.09 14.01
N LEU A 102 -0.46 -2.63 12.99
CA LEU A 102 -0.15 -2.92 11.60
C LEU A 102 1.21 -2.32 11.19
N THR A 103 1.48 -1.06 11.56
CA THR A 103 2.78 -0.40 11.35
C THR A 103 3.92 -1.21 11.98
N TYR A 104 3.74 -1.69 13.22
CA TYR A 104 4.75 -2.55 13.87
C TYR A 104 4.96 -3.87 13.10
N MET A 105 3.90 -4.51 12.62
CA MET A 105 4.03 -5.72 11.80
C MET A 105 4.76 -5.45 10.49
N MET A 106 4.54 -4.30 9.87
CA MET A 106 5.20 -3.87 8.63
C MET A 106 6.68 -3.51 8.88
N LEU A 107 7.01 -2.88 10.03
CA LEU A 107 8.38 -2.66 10.46
C LEU A 107 9.13 -4.00 10.59
N ARG A 108 8.52 -5.01 11.21
CA ARG A 108 9.09 -6.36 11.32
C ARG A 108 9.25 -7.04 9.95
N ALA A 109 8.39 -6.73 8.97
CA ALA A 109 8.54 -7.29 7.63
C ALA A 109 9.77 -6.73 6.90
N VAL A 110 10.20 -5.51 7.22
CA VAL A 110 11.43 -4.91 6.72
C VAL A 110 12.64 -5.35 7.56
N GLN A 111 12.55 -5.40 8.87
CA GLN A 111 13.69 -5.76 9.74
C GLN A 111 14.11 -7.24 9.60
N ASP A 112 13.15 -8.16 9.60
CA ASP A 112 13.43 -9.61 9.66
C ASP A 112 12.69 -10.42 8.58
N GLY A 113 11.97 -9.76 7.67
CA GLY A 113 11.10 -10.41 6.70
C GLY A 113 11.54 -10.26 5.26
N THR A 114 10.55 -10.26 4.36
CA THR A 114 10.77 -10.21 2.91
C THR A 114 11.22 -8.85 2.38
N GLY A 115 11.13 -7.79 3.19
CA GLY A 115 11.47 -6.42 2.82
C GLY A 115 12.85 -5.93 3.27
N GLN A 116 13.77 -6.82 3.66
CA GLN A 116 15.06 -6.43 4.26
C GLN A 116 15.91 -5.50 3.39
N ARG A 117 15.77 -5.56 2.06
CA ARG A 117 16.52 -4.69 1.15
C ARG A 117 16.12 -3.21 1.22
N ALA A 118 14.92 -2.93 1.74
CA ALA A 118 14.45 -1.56 1.96
C ALA A 118 14.94 -0.95 3.29
N GLN A 119 15.81 -1.65 4.04
CA GLN A 119 16.38 -1.08 5.27
C GLN A 119 17.28 0.11 4.95
N MET A 120 17.07 1.22 5.69
CA MET A 120 17.91 2.40 5.61
C MET A 120 18.57 2.65 6.98
N GLN A 121 19.88 2.88 6.96
CA GLN A 121 20.61 3.14 8.20
C GLN A 121 20.12 4.43 8.86
N GLY A 122 19.73 4.34 10.13
CA GLY A 122 19.25 5.47 10.91
C GLY A 122 17.75 5.81 10.75
N TRP A 123 17.00 5.00 9.98
CA TRP A 123 15.57 5.19 9.75
C TRP A 123 14.76 3.95 10.10
N ASP A 124 13.62 4.17 10.72
CA ASP A 124 12.60 3.14 10.87
C ASP A 124 11.77 3.08 9.59
N VAL A 125 11.85 1.94 8.91
CA VAL A 125 11.10 1.69 7.68
C VAL A 125 10.07 0.60 7.92
N ALA A 126 8.82 0.91 7.67
CA ALA A 126 7.72 -0.05 7.65
C ALA A 126 7.26 -0.29 6.21
N GLY A 127 7.10 -1.54 5.80
CA GLY A 127 6.74 -1.83 4.42
C GLY A 127 6.30 -3.26 4.17
N LYS A 128 5.86 -3.50 2.94
CA LYS A 128 5.40 -4.81 2.51
C LYS A 128 5.75 -5.07 1.06
N THR A 129 6.27 -6.25 0.81
CA THR A 129 6.50 -6.79 -0.53
C THR A 129 5.24 -7.44 -1.08
N GLY A 130 5.02 -7.31 -2.38
CA GLY A 130 4.05 -8.08 -3.15
C GLY A 130 4.73 -8.75 -4.34
N THR A 131 4.33 -9.97 -4.66
CA THR A 131 4.77 -10.67 -5.87
C THR A 131 3.62 -11.55 -6.33
N THR A 132 3.14 -11.33 -7.55
CA THR A 132 2.11 -12.19 -8.13
C THR A 132 2.68 -13.52 -8.59
N GLN A 133 1.81 -14.47 -8.84
CA GLN A 133 2.20 -15.78 -9.34
C GLN A 133 2.92 -15.63 -10.69
N ALA A 134 4.00 -16.36 -10.88
CA ALA A 134 4.91 -16.23 -12.03
C ALA A 134 5.61 -14.85 -12.13
N ALA A 135 5.66 -14.07 -11.04
CA ALA A 135 6.30 -12.76 -10.99
C ALA A 135 5.84 -11.81 -12.11
N ARG A 136 4.54 -11.73 -12.38
CA ARG A 136 3.98 -10.78 -13.36
C ARG A 136 4.03 -9.36 -12.84
N ASP A 137 3.84 -9.23 -11.51
CA ASP A 137 3.95 -7.98 -10.78
C ASP A 137 4.87 -8.16 -9.58
N ALA A 138 5.73 -7.20 -9.36
CA ALA A 138 6.57 -7.09 -8.20
C ALA A 138 6.39 -5.72 -7.55
N TRP A 139 6.00 -5.72 -6.27
CA TRP A 139 5.64 -4.53 -5.52
C TRP A 139 6.48 -4.39 -4.27
N PHE A 140 6.86 -3.17 -3.95
CA PHE A 140 7.21 -2.79 -2.60
C PHE A 140 6.53 -1.46 -2.27
N ILE A 141 5.79 -1.43 -1.17
CA ILE A 141 5.20 -0.21 -0.64
C ILE A 141 5.62 -0.10 0.80
N GLY A 142 6.17 1.04 1.16
CA GLY A 142 6.66 1.30 2.49
C GLY A 142 6.59 2.78 2.86
N PHE A 143 6.87 3.04 4.11
CA PHE A 143 6.89 4.40 4.65
C PHE A 143 7.92 4.56 5.76
N THR A 144 8.39 5.79 5.91
CA THR A 144 9.08 6.32 7.08
C THR A 144 8.10 7.16 7.88
N ALA A 145 8.59 8.00 8.81
CA ALA A 145 7.72 8.94 9.53
C ALA A 145 7.06 9.99 8.63
N ASP A 146 7.71 10.36 7.52
CA ASP A 146 7.35 11.53 6.72
C ASP A 146 6.88 11.20 5.30
N PHE A 147 7.28 10.06 4.74
CA PHE A 147 7.04 9.71 3.34
C PHE A 147 6.46 8.31 3.18
N VAL A 148 5.52 8.19 2.27
CA VAL A 148 5.03 6.89 1.77
C VAL A 148 5.41 6.78 0.30
N THR A 149 6.06 5.68 -0.05
CA THR A 149 6.50 5.42 -1.42
C THR A 149 6.02 4.05 -1.87
N GLY A 150 5.50 3.97 -3.07
CA GLY A 150 5.18 2.72 -3.73
C GLY A 150 6.07 2.52 -4.96
N VAL A 151 6.61 1.33 -5.12
CA VAL A 151 7.34 0.89 -6.31
C VAL A 151 6.66 -0.33 -6.88
N TRP A 152 6.30 -0.26 -8.16
CA TRP A 152 5.76 -1.36 -8.93
C TRP A 152 6.62 -1.64 -10.16
N MET A 153 6.78 -2.90 -10.44
CA MET A 153 7.41 -3.39 -11.66
C MET A 153 6.52 -4.45 -12.30
N GLY A 154 6.29 -4.32 -13.58
CA GLY A 154 5.49 -5.21 -14.38
C GLY A 154 5.51 -4.80 -15.85
N TYR A 155 4.86 -5.59 -16.70
CA TYR A 155 4.62 -5.27 -18.10
C TYR A 155 3.13 -5.10 -18.34
N ASP A 156 2.75 -4.14 -19.19
CA ASP A 156 1.35 -3.85 -19.52
C ASP A 156 0.65 -5.03 -20.22
N ASP A 157 1.41 -5.87 -20.90
CA ASP A 157 0.94 -7.10 -21.54
C ASP A 157 0.92 -8.31 -20.61
N ASN A 158 1.18 -8.11 -19.32
CA ASN A 158 1.21 -9.14 -18.29
C ASN A 158 2.29 -10.22 -18.51
N THR A 159 3.35 -9.89 -19.25
CA THR A 159 4.53 -10.76 -19.42
C THR A 159 5.22 -10.98 -18.07
N PRO A 160 5.59 -12.22 -17.70
CA PRO A 160 6.30 -12.47 -16.45
C PRO A 160 7.66 -11.77 -16.38
N LEU A 161 7.96 -11.18 -15.22
CA LEU A 161 9.30 -10.67 -14.89
C LEU A 161 10.24 -11.85 -14.60
N THR A 162 11.42 -11.86 -15.21
CA THR A 162 12.40 -12.90 -14.95
C THR A 162 13.22 -12.59 -13.71
N GLY A 163 13.12 -13.46 -12.69
CA GLY A 163 13.95 -13.38 -11.47
C GLY A 163 13.65 -12.19 -10.54
N THR A 164 12.57 -11.45 -10.79
CA THR A 164 12.22 -10.28 -9.99
C THR A 164 11.12 -10.62 -8.99
N THR A 165 11.31 -10.18 -7.74
CA THR A 165 10.33 -10.28 -6.67
C THR A 165 10.20 -8.93 -5.98
N GLY A 166 9.10 -8.69 -5.26
CA GLY A 166 8.89 -7.45 -4.53
C GLY A 166 9.94 -7.16 -3.45
N GLY A 167 10.58 -8.20 -2.91
CA GLY A 167 11.71 -8.08 -1.97
C GLY A 167 13.08 -7.95 -2.65
N GLY A 168 13.12 -7.95 -3.98
CA GLY A 168 14.32 -7.70 -4.80
C GLY A 168 14.39 -6.25 -5.24
N LEU A 169 14.45 -6.04 -6.55
CA LEU A 169 14.65 -4.72 -7.17
C LEU A 169 13.64 -3.65 -6.73
N PRO A 170 12.31 -3.92 -6.57
CA PRO A 170 11.39 -2.91 -6.03
C PRO A 170 11.78 -2.39 -4.65
N ALA A 171 12.27 -3.27 -3.76
CA ALA A 171 12.72 -2.88 -2.42
C ALA A 171 14.08 -2.15 -2.45
N ASP A 172 14.95 -2.46 -3.42
CA ASP A 172 16.24 -1.77 -3.62
C ASP A 172 16.04 -0.35 -4.18
N ILE A 173 15.00 -0.14 -5.02
CA ILE A 173 14.69 1.17 -5.60
C ILE A 173 14.01 2.08 -4.57
N TRP A 174 13.20 1.48 -3.72
CA TRP A 174 12.46 2.18 -2.68
C TRP A 174 13.38 2.89 -1.71
#